data_a2b588a571e64c3cd963b96a6786d341
#
_entry.id   a2b588a571e64c3cd963b96a6786d341
#
_cell.length_a   1.000
_cell.length_b   1.000
_cell.length_c   1.000
_cell.angle_alpha   90.00
_cell.angle_beta   90.00
_cell.angle_gamma   90.00
#
_symmetry.space_group_name_H-M   'P 1'
#
loop_
_entity.id
_entity.type
_entity.pdbx_description
1 polymer ?
#
loop_
_entity_poly.entity_id
_entity_poly.type
_entity_poly.pdbx_seq_one_letter_code
_entity_poly.pdbx_strand_id
1 'polypeptide(L)'
;MAITKLAHFSIRTTDLDKSCAFYQRILGFRQGYRPPFAFPGVWLYMGGDEGDFGTVHIIGVDPNNPGGLTAYLGDRALPATGTGTLDHIAFLATGVQDMWEKLKTEGIAWRDRTVPSLGLHQVFIEDPSGVTIELNYPAAEVAGLDIPGSATAARTLEVTGD
;
A
#
# COMPACT_ATOMS: atom_id res chain seq x y z
N MET A 1 -15.04 15.42 21.10
CA MET A 1 -14.27 14.24 20.63
C MET A 1 -13.61 14.63 19.32
N ALA A 2 -12.31 14.35 19.14
CA ALA A 2 -11.59 14.63 17.90
C ALA A 2 -10.81 13.39 17.44
N ILE A 3 -10.86 13.11 16.14
CA ILE A 3 -9.95 12.16 15.49
C ILE A 3 -8.63 12.90 15.27
N THR A 4 -7.50 12.31 15.66
CA THR A 4 -6.19 12.98 15.66
C THR A 4 -5.31 12.56 14.47
N LYS A 5 -5.34 11.29 14.07
CA LYS A 5 -4.61 10.77 12.90
C LYS A 5 -5.08 9.38 12.50
N LEU A 6 -4.78 8.96 11.29
CA LEU A 6 -4.85 7.54 10.90
C LEU A 6 -3.72 6.78 11.64
N ALA A 7 -4.08 5.78 12.45
CA ALA A 7 -3.09 5.00 13.19
C ALA A 7 -2.44 3.92 12.30
N HIS A 8 -3.25 3.09 11.69
CA HIS A 8 -2.82 2.00 10.80
C HIS A 8 -3.96 1.56 9.89
N PHE A 9 -3.65 0.72 8.92
CA PHE A 9 -4.64 -0.08 8.21
C PHE A 9 -4.26 -1.57 8.30
N SER A 10 -5.25 -2.43 8.13
CA SER A 10 -5.07 -3.88 8.16
C SER A 10 -5.50 -4.49 6.84
N ILE A 11 -4.69 -5.40 6.33
CA ILE A 11 -4.98 -6.21 5.13
C ILE A 11 -4.98 -7.68 5.48
N ARG A 12 -5.75 -8.46 4.75
CA ARG A 12 -5.78 -9.92 4.85
C ARG A 12 -5.13 -10.55 3.64
N THR A 13 -4.44 -11.66 3.86
CA THR A 13 -3.76 -12.40 2.80
C THR A 13 -3.73 -13.88 3.09
N THR A 14 -3.78 -14.72 2.06
CA THR A 14 -3.50 -16.16 2.16
C THR A 14 -2.01 -16.48 2.00
N ASP A 15 -1.19 -15.49 1.59
CA ASP A 15 0.26 -15.62 1.42
C ASP A 15 0.97 -14.50 2.21
N LEU A 16 1.20 -14.79 3.49
CA LEU A 16 1.79 -13.84 4.44
C LEU A 16 3.21 -13.44 4.03
N ASP A 17 4.02 -14.42 3.59
CA ASP A 17 5.42 -14.20 3.23
C ASP A 17 5.53 -13.31 1.99
N LYS A 18 4.73 -13.56 0.97
CA LYS A 18 4.70 -12.75 -0.25
C LYS A 18 4.24 -11.31 0.03
N SER A 19 3.20 -11.15 0.82
CA SER A 19 2.70 -9.82 1.19
C SER A 19 3.74 -9.07 2.02
N CYS A 20 4.35 -9.71 3.02
CA CYS A 20 5.39 -9.11 3.84
C CYS A 20 6.60 -8.69 3.00
N ALA A 21 7.08 -9.57 2.11
CA ALA A 21 8.19 -9.28 1.20
C ALA A 21 7.89 -8.09 0.28
N PHE A 22 6.67 -7.96 -0.25
CA PHE A 22 6.26 -6.82 -1.06
C PHE A 22 6.43 -5.50 -0.31
N TYR A 23 5.83 -5.36 0.87
CA TYR A 23 5.91 -4.13 1.65
C TYR A 23 7.34 -3.80 2.09
N GLN A 24 8.14 -4.82 2.43
CA GLN A 24 9.54 -4.62 2.82
C GLN A 24 10.42 -4.24 1.62
N ARG A 25 10.34 -4.99 0.51
CA ARG A 25 11.25 -4.81 -0.63
C ARG A 25 10.86 -3.61 -1.50
N ILE A 26 9.56 -3.39 -1.73
CA ILE A 26 9.09 -2.35 -2.63
C ILE A 26 8.94 -1.03 -1.89
N LEU A 27 8.22 -1.03 -0.76
CA LEU A 27 7.89 0.18 -0.02
C LEU A 27 8.88 0.51 1.11
N GLY A 28 9.84 -0.37 1.40
CA GLY A 28 10.89 -0.14 2.40
C GLY A 28 10.43 -0.27 3.85
N PHE A 29 9.28 -0.88 4.09
CA PHE A 29 8.77 -1.09 5.44
C PHE A 29 9.62 -2.11 6.19
N ARG A 30 9.59 -2.05 7.52
CA ARG A 30 10.32 -2.96 8.40
C ARG A 30 9.35 -3.72 9.28
N GLN A 31 9.57 -5.03 9.42
CA GLN A 31 8.85 -5.83 10.39
C GLN A 31 9.29 -5.42 11.81
N GLY A 32 8.33 -5.24 12.69
CA GLY A 32 8.55 -4.89 14.08
C GLY A 32 7.72 -5.73 15.04
N TYR A 33 7.60 -5.24 16.26
CA TYR A 33 6.84 -5.92 17.32
C TYR A 33 5.38 -6.09 16.90
N ARG A 34 4.84 -7.27 17.18
CA ARG A 34 3.42 -7.61 17.07
C ARG A 34 2.98 -8.36 18.31
N PRO A 35 1.86 -7.98 18.96
CA PRO A 35 1.30 -8.77 20.06
C PRO A 35 1.05 -10.23 19.65
N PRO A 36 1.13 -11.18 20.59
CA PRO A 36 0.97 -12.62 20.29
C PRO A 36 -0.49 -13.00 20.09
N PHE A 37 -1.07 -12.64 18.94
CA PHE A 37 -2.40 -13.08 18.55
C PHE A 37 -2.41 -14.56 18.17
N ALA A 38 -3.57 -15.21 18.35
CA ALA A 38 -3.78 -16.64 18.03
C ALA A 38 -3.97 -16.92 16.53
N PHE A 39 -3.56 -16.03 15.66
CA PHE A 39 -3.58 -16.16 14.20
C PHE A 39 -2.28 -15.61 13.59
N PRO A 40 -1.86 -16.09 12.41
CA PRO A 40 -0.66 -15.58 11.73
C PRO A 40 -0.79 -14.12 11.34
N GLY A 41 0.31 -13.39 11.34
CA GLY A 41 0.34 -12.00 10.89
C GLY A 41 1.64 -11.31 11.20
N VAL A 42 1.83 -10.14 10.59
CA VAL A 42 3.01 -9.29 10.72
C VAL A 42 2.58 -7.85 10.88
N TRP A 43 3.27 -7.10 11.71
CA TRP A 43 3.15 -5.65 11.79
C TRP A 43 4.36 -5.00 11.14
N LEU A 44 4.11 -4.08 10.22
CA LEU A 44 5.12 -3.37 9.44
C LEU A 44 5.13 -1.88 9.79
N TYR A 45 6.32 -1.32 9.84
CA TYR A 45 6.61 0.04 10.27
C TYR A 45 7.36 0.78 9.16
N MET A 46 6.98 2.03 8.87
CA MET A 46 7.66 2.85 7.86
C MET A 46 9.04 3.32 8.31
N GLY A 47 9.21 3.49 9.61
CA GLY A 47 10.39 4.10 10.21
C GLY A 47 10.22 5.60 10.37
N GLY A 48 10.16 6.06 11.59
CA GLY A 48 9.85 7.43 12.01
C GLY A 48 9.05 7.40 13.30
N ASP A 49 8.29 8.44 13.56
CA ASP A 49 7.43 8.57 14.74
C ASP A 49 6.06 7.90 14.55
N GLU A 50 6.06 6.65 14.13
CA GLU A 50 4.79 5.92 13.92
C GLU A 50 4.09 5.52 15.21
N GLY A 51 4.74 5.80 16.32
CA GLY A 51 4.26 5.42 17.64
C GLY A 51 4.33 3.91 17.86
N ASP A 52 3.50 3.41 18.75
CA ASP A 52 3.58 2.04 19.30
C ASP A 52 2.93 0.98 18.39
N PHE A 53 2.38 1.37 17.22
CA PHE A 53 1.45 0.51 16.47
C PHE A 53 1.89 0.31 15.05
N GLY A 54 2.74 -0.06 14.44
CA GLY A 54 2.98 -0.27 13.00
C GLY A 54 1.96 0.37 12.04
N THR A 55 2.38 0.68 10.85
CA THR A 55 1.55 1.34 9.83
C THR A 55 0.63 0.34 9.12
N VAL A 56 1.14 -0.86 8.85
CA VAL A 56 0.41 -1.93 8.15
C VAL A 56 0.36 -3.18 9.01
N HIS A 57 -0.85 -3.66 9.28
CA HIS A 57 -1.05 -4.94 9.93
C HIS A 57 -1.46 -5.98 8.88
N ILE A 58 -0.57 -6.90 8.56
CA ILE A 58 -0.86 -8.01 7.65
C ILE A 58 -1.41 -9.17 8.48
N ILE A 59 -2.61 -9.62 8.14
CA ILE A 59 -3.33 -10.71 8.79
C ILE A 59 -3.29 -11.93 7.85
N GLY A 60 -2.64 -13.00 8.30
CA GLY A 60 -2.63 -14.27 7.58
C GLY A 60 -3.96 -14.98 7.70
N VAL A 61 -4.55 -15.37 6.57
CA VAL A 61 -5.76 -16.18 6.49
C VAL A 61 -5.39 -17.60 6.11
N ASP A 62 -5.60 -18.55 7.00
CA ASP A 62 -5.53 -19.96 6.67
C ASP A 62 -6.97 -20.50 6.50
N PRO A 63 -7.41 -20.79 5.26
CA PRO A 63 -8.76 -21.32 5.01
C PRO A 63 -9.03 -22.67 5.67
N ASN A 64 -7.95 -23.45 5.94
CA ASN A 64 -8.06 -24.77 6.54
C ASN A 64 -8.04 -24.74 8.08
N ASN A 65 -7.57 -23.63 8.67
CA ASN A 65 -7.51 -23.45 10.12
C ASN A 65 -7.85 -22.00 10.52
N PRO A 66 -9.10 -21.56 10.33
CA PRO A 66 -9.50 -20.17 10.60
C PRO A 66 -9.66 -19.84 12.10
N GLY A 67 -9.57 -20.83 13.00
CA GLY A 67 -10.04 -20.74 14.38
C GLY A 67 -9.65 -19.46 15.15
N GLY A 68 -8.36 -19.15 15.27
CA GLY A 68 -7.91 -17.96 15.99
C GLY A 68 -8.36 -16.66 15.34
N LEU A 69 -8.36 -16.61 14.00
CA LEU A 69 -8.81 -15.45 13.24
C LEU A 69 -10.33 -15.27 13.31
N THR A 70 -11.10 -16.35 13.26
CA THR A 70 -12.57 -16.30 13.42
C THR A 70 -12.96 -15.76 14.79
N ALA A 71 -12.27 -16.18 15.85
CA ALA A 71 -12.50 -15.65 17.19
C ALA A 71 -12.23 -14.14 17.28
N TYR A 72 -11.23 -13.65 16.54
CA TYR A 72 -10.89 -12.23 16.48
C TYR A 72 -11.87 -11.41 15.62
N LEU A 73 -12.29 -11.93 14.47
CA LEU A 73 -13.15 -11.23 13.52
C LEU A 73 -14.64 -11.34 13.84
N GLY A 74 -15.06 -12.35 14.62
CA GLY A 74 -16.46 -12.70 14.80
C GLY A 74 -17.08 -13.18 13.47
N ASP A 75 -18.34 -12.82 13.22
CA ASP A 75 -19.12 -13.27 12.05
C ASP A 75 -18.76 -12.53 10.74
N ARG A 76 -17.68 -11.74 10.71
CA ARG A 76 -17.26 -11.04 9.49
C ARG A 76 -16.72 -12.04 8.45
N ALA A 77 -17.09 -11.82 7.19
CA ALA A 77 -16.53 -12.59 6.06
C ALA A 77 -14.98 -12.50 6.01
N LEU A 78 -14.35 -13.55 5.49
CA LEU A 78 -12.89 -13.70 5.43
C LEU A 78 -12.31 -13.59 3.99
N PRO A 79 -12.72 -12.61 3.14
CA PRO A 79 -12.02 -12.46 1.86
C PRO A 79 -10.56 -12.11 2.12
N ALA A 80 -9.65 -12.75 1.37
CA ALA A 80 -8.22 -12.54 1.48
C ALA A 80 -7.65 -11.81 0.26
N THR A 81 -8.51 -11.35 -0.65
CA THR A 81 -8.16 -10.60 -1.85
C THR A 81 -9.16 -9.49 -2.11
N GLY A 82 -8.72 -8.45 -2.81
CA GLY A 82 -9.51 -7.28 -3.14
C GLY A 82 -9.68 -6.30 -1.99
N THR A 83 -10.24 -5.14 -2.26
CA THR A 83 -10.36 -4.02 -1.33
C THR A 83 -11.78 -3.78 -0.82
N GLY A 84 -12.78 -4.48 -1.38
CA GLY A 84 -14.19 -4.16 -1.15
C GLY A 84 -14.54 -2.79 -1.70
N THR A 85 -15.01 -1.87 -0.85
CA THR A 85 -15.31 -0.48 -1.21
C THR A 85 -14.11 0.47 -1.00
N LEU A 86 -13.00 0.01 -0.44
CA LEU A 86 -11.77 0.80 -0.33
C LEU A 86 -11.10 0.86 -1.70
N ASP A 87 -10.98 2.06 -2.28
CA ASP A 87 -10.39 2.26 -3.61
C ASP A 87 -8.86 2.10 -3.56
N HIS A 88 -8.20 2.88 -2.73
CA HIS A 88 -6.73 2.84 -2.56
C HIS A 88 -6.30 3.32 -1.18
N ILE A 89 -5.01 3.12 -0.90
CA ILE A 89 -4.30 3.67 0.27
C ILE A 89 -3.17 4.54 -0.25
N ALA A 90 -3.11 5.80 0.20
CA ALA A 90 -2.15 6.77 -0.30
C ALA A 90 -1.02 7.06 0.70
N PHE A 91 0.21 7.15 0.18
CA PHE A 91 1.40 7.59 0.90
C PHE A 91 2.03 8.81 0.23
N LEU A 92 2.63 9.69 1.01
CA LEU A 92 3.54 10.70 0.50
C LEU A 92 4.92 10.07 0.32
N ALA A 93 5.58 10.37 -0.80
CA ALA A 93 6.86 9.79 -1.17
C ALA A 93 7.78 10.82 -1.83
N THR A 94 9.06 10.49 -1.93
CA THR A 94 10.08 11.21 -2.70
C THR A 94 10.97 10.22 -3.45
N GLY A 95 11.65 10.64 -4.52
CA GLY A 95 12.52 9.78 -5.30
C GLY A 95 11.77 8.91 -6.31
N VAL A 96 10.91 9.50 -7.14
CA VAL A 96 10.08 8.78 -8.10
C VAL A 96 10.90 7.95 -9.10
N GLN A 97 12.07 8.45 -9.54
CA GLN A 97 12.94 7.73 -10.49
C GLN A 97 13.46 6.42 -9.90
N ASP A 98 13.91 6.45 -8.65
CA ASP A 98 14.36 5.25 -7.93
C ASP A 98 13.21 4.23 -7.78
N MET A 99 12.00 4.71 -7.59
CA MET A 99 10.82 3.84 -7.53
C MET A 99 10.54 3.19 -8.89
N TRP A 100 10.56 3.93 -9.99
CA TRP A 100 10.37 3.35 -11.32
C TRP A 100 11.40 2.26 -11.65
N GLU A 101 12.69 2.52 -11.35
CA GLU A 101 13.74 1.51 -11.55
C GLU A 101 13.51 0.27 -10.68
N LYS A 102 13.07 0.46 -9.44
CA LYS A 102 12.73 -0.64 -8.55
C LYS A 102 11.55 -1.46 -9.09
N LEU A 103 10.45 -0.82 -9.48
CA LEU A 103 9.27 -1.50 -10.03
C LEU A 103 9.61 -2.30 -11.29
N LYS A 104 10.42 -1.70 -12.17
CA LYS A 104 10.91 -2.36 -13.38
C LYS A 104 11.78 -3.58 -13.05
N THR A 105 12.71 -3.45 -12.12
CA THR A 105 13.61 -4.54 -11.69
C THR A 105 12.83 -5.68 -11.05
N GLU A 106 11.82 -5.37 -10.25
CA GLU A 106 10.97 -6.36 -9.56
C GLU A 106 9.83 -6.90 -10.44
N GLY A 107 9.67 -6.38 -11.68
CA GLY A 107 8.62 -6.82 -12.60
C GLY A 107 7.21 -6.46 -12.13
N ILE A 108 7.06 -5.39 -11.36
CA ILE A 108 5.78 -4.92 -10.84
C ILE A 108 5.17 -3.94 -11.82
N ALA A 109 3.94 -4.20 -12.25
CA ALA A 109 3.17 -3.28 -13.08
C ALA A 109 2.74 -2.05 -12.27
N TRP A 110 2.77 -0.87 -12.90
CA TRP A 110 2.31 0.37 -12.28
C TRP A 110 1.62 1.28 -13.29
N ARG A 111 0.96 2.31 -12.79
CA ARG A 111 0.38 3.39 -13.59
C ARG A 111 0.86 4.73 -13.05
N ASP A 112 1.15 5.67 -13.94
CA ASP A 112 1.51 7.04 -13.59
C ASP A 112 0.37 8.02 -13.91
N ARG A 113 0.25 9.06 -13.10
CA ARG A 113 -0.64 10.18 -13.35
C ARG A 113 -0.04 11.45 -12.75
N THR A 114 0.03 12.53 -13.54
CA THR A 114 0.36 13.86 -13.01
C THR A 114 -0.92 14.66 -12.81
N VAL A 115 -1.03 15.34 -11.67
CA VAL A 115 -2.13 16.24 -11.30
C VAL A 115 -1.56 17.62 -11.03
N PRO A 116 -1.40 18.47 -12.07
CA PRO A 116 -0.71 19.76 -11.95
C PRO A 116 -1.36 20.70 -10.94
N SER A 117 -2.68 20.71 -10.84
CA SER A 117 -3.43 21.53 -9.88
C SER A 117 -3.13 21.22 -8.41
N LEU A 118 -2.66 20.00 -8.11
CA LEU A 118 -2.24 19.58 -6.77
C LEU A 118 -0.71 19.60 -6.59
N GLY A 119 0.05 19.86 -7.66
CA GLY A 119 1.51 19.77 -7.64
C GLY A 119 2.02 18.36 -7.40
N LEU A 120 1.25 17.33 -7.78
CA LEU A 120 1.56 15.93 -7.50
C LEU A 120 1.78 15.13 -8.78
N HIS A 121 2.71 14.18 -8.69
CA HIS A 121 2.82 13.04 -9.58
C HIS A 121 2.52 11.78 -8.78
N GLN A 122 1.63 10.94 -9.30
CA GLN A 122 1.09 9.77 -8.62
C GLN A 122 1.52 8.50 -9.33
N VAL A 123 2.03 7.54 -8.57
CA VAL A 123 2.35 6.18 -9.04
C VAL A 123 1.42 5.20 -8.32
N PHE A 124 0.69 4.40 -9.08
CA PHE A 124 -0.24 3.40 -8.57
C PHE A 124 0.31 2.01 -8.81
N ILE A 125 0.39 1.22 -7.75
CA ILE A 125 0.78 -0.20 -7.77
C ILE A 125 -0.25 -1.04 -7.02
N GLU A 126 -0.23 -2.34 -7.22
CA GLU A 126 -1.05 -3.28 -6.44
C GLU A 126 -0.18 -4.15 -5.55
N ASP A 127 -0.61 -4.35 -4.31
CA ASP A 127 -0.01 -5.34 -3.44
C ASP A 127 -0.42 -6.77 -3.84
N PRO A 128 0.20 -7.83 -3.29
CA PRO A 128 -0.15 -9.21 -3.63
C PRO A 128 -1.59 -9.62 -3.28
N SER A 129 -2.32 -8.85 -2.49
CA SER A 129 -3.73 -9.08 -2.14
C SER A 129 -4.70 -8.28 -3.01
N GLY A 130 -4.19 -7.47 -3.96
CA GLY A 130 -4.97 -6.61 -4.84
C GLY A 130 -5.38 -5.28 -4.19
N VAL A 131 -4.67 -4.85 -3.15
CA VAL A 131 -4.85 -3.51 -2.56
C VAL A 131 -4.11 -2.50 -3.41
N THR A 132 -4.80 -1.51 -3.93
CA THR A 132 -4.18 -0.40 -4.66
C THR A 132 -3.42 0.51 -3.68
N ILE A 133 -2.15 0.75 -3.97
CA ILE A 133 -1.29 1.69 -3.26
C ILE A 133 -1.03 2.88 -4.19
N GLU A 134 -1.33 4.07 -3.71
CA GLU A 134 -1.02 5.34 -4.36
C GLU A 134 0.21 5.97 -3.70
N LEU A 135 1.25 6.25 -4.47
CA LEU A 135 2.44 6.96 -4.02
C LEU A 135 2.43 8.36 -4.62
N ASN A 136 2.35 9.37 -3.76
CA ASN A 136 2.27 10.78 -4.13
C ASN A 136 3.65 11.44 -4.04
N TYR A 137 4.21 11.83 -5.18
CA TYR A 137 5.49 12.53 -5.31
C TYR A 137 5.25 14.01 -5.65
N PRO A 138 6.15 14.93 -5.30
CA PRO A 138 6.15 16.28 -5.85
C PRO A 138 6.20 16.25 -7.39
N ALA A 139 5.30 16.95 -8.09
CA ALA A 139 5.29 17.00 -9.55
C ALA A 139 6.60 17.54 -10.14
N ALA A 140 7.34 18.34 -9.36
CA ALA A 140 8.66 18.85 -9.74
C ALA A 140 9.69 17.73 -10.00
N GLU A 141 9.53 16.55 -9.39
CA GLU A 141 10.45 15.42 -9.58
C GLU A 141 10.35 14.80 -10.98
N VAL A 142 9.25 15.03 -11.70
CA VAL A 142 9.04 14.53 -13.08
C VAL A 142 9.11 15.63 -14.14
N ALA A 143 9.38 16.88 -13.75
CA ALA A 143 9.42 17.99 -14.68
C ALA A 143 10.52 17.79 -15.73
N GLY A 144 10.13 17.76 -17.01
CA GLY A 144 11.05 17.56 -18.13
C GLY A 144 11.56 16.14 -18.31
N LEU A 145 11.03 15.17 -17.59
CA LEU A 145 11.35 13.75 -17.76
C LEU A 145 10.37 13.05 -18.70
N ASP A 146 10.89 12.11 -19.48
CA ASP A 146 10.04 11.10 -20.11
C ASP A 146 9.53 10.15 -19.02
N ILE A 147 8.22 10.17 -18.79
CA ILE A 147 7.59 9.28 -17.83
C ILE A 147 7.59 7.87 -18.43
N PRO A 148 8.27 6.90 -17.83
CA PRO A 148 8.30 5.53 -18.35
C PRO A 148 6.89 4.97 -18.31
N GLY A 149 6.22 4.92 -19.48
CA GLY A 149 4.86 4.45 -19.57
C GLY A 149 4.70 3.08 -18.92
N SER A 150 3.75 2.96 -17.99
CA SER A 150 3.10 1.68 -17.79
C SER A 150 2.39 1.31 -19.10
N ALA A 151 2.12 0.04 -19.35
CA ALA A 151 1.40 -0.44 -20.53
C ALA A 151 -0.02 0.18 -20.73
N THR A 152 -0.40 1.14 -19.88
CA THR A 152 -1.64 1.91 -19.94
C THR A 152 -1.30 3.39 -19.91
N ALA A 153 -1.58 4.10 -20.98
CA ALA A 153 -1.25 5.49 -21.24
C ALA A 153 -1.43 6.41 -20.01
N ALA A 154 -0.41 7.23 -19.74
CA ALA A 154 -0.49 8.34 -18.79
C ALA A 154 -1.74 9.19 -19.11
N ARG A 155 -2.68 9.28 -18.19
CA ARG A 155 -3.79 10.23 -18.28
C ARG A 155 -3.44 11.45 -17.47
N THR A 156 -3.17 12.54 -18.15
CA THR A 156 -3.22 13.88 -17.54
C THR A 156 -4.70 14.16 -17.28
N LEU A 157 -5.09 14.18 -16.03
CA LEU A 157 -6.41 14.67 -15.64
C LEU A 157 -6.29 16.16 -15.35
N GLU A 158 -6.80 16.99 -16.25
CA GLU A 158 -7.12 18.37 -15.92
C GLU A 158 -8.37 18.35 -15.06
N VAL A 159 -8.24 18.73 -13.81
CA VAL A 159 -9.40 19.04 -12.97
C VAL A 159 -9.86 20.42 -13.40
N THR A 160 -10.86 20.48 -14.29
CA THR A 160 -11.60 21.72 -14.54
C THR A 160 -12.40 22.01 -13.27
N GLY A 161 -11.94 23.01 -12.51
CA GLY A 161 -12.71 23.53 -11.39
C GLY A 161 -13.93 24.30 -11.91
N ASP A 162 -15.09 23.99 -11.39
CA ASP A 162 -16.22 24.91 -11.27
C ASP A 162 -16.21 25.52 -9.86
#